data_10efd419c05ae5b58e5465b22e176a62
#
_entry.id   10efd419c05ae5b58e5465b22e176a62
#
_cell.length_a   1.000
_cell.length_b   1.000
_cell.length_c   1.000
_cell.angle_alpha   90.00
_cell.angle_beta   90.00
_cell.angle_gamma   90.00
#
_symmetry.space_group_name_H-M   'P 1'
#
loop_
_entity.id
_entity.type
_entity.pdbx_description
1 polymer ?
#
loop_
_entity_poly.entity_id
_entity_poly.type
_entity_poly.pdbx_seq_one_letter_code
_entity_poly.pdbx_strand_id
1 'polypeptide(L)'
;MKMLKKGTAVLFVMIMAVMLVACGDKEETKTYTLSQNGVDSKLTYTYKGDKVTKQTAENTMSYASLGVASKEDAEKMLKATSDKFQGIDGLKEKIEYKDDKAIETLEVDYTKISSEDMNKIPGMSSNGDTSKGISMEESAKMIESQGYKEVSK
;
A
#
# COMPACT_ATOMS: atom_id res chain seq x y z
N MET A 1 -10.89 52.79 44.83
CA MET A 1 -10.27 52.19 43.64
C MET A 1 -10.63 50.71 43.59
N LYS A 2 -11.57 50.34 42.71
CA LYS A 2 -11.98 48.94 42.55
C LYS A 2 -11.55 48.51 41.14
N MET A 3 -10.60 47.62 41.10
CA MET A 3 -10.15 47.00 39.83
C MET A 3 -11.18 45.98 39.36
N LEU A 4 -11.73 46.24 38.20
CA LEU A 4 -12.67 45.36 37.52
C LEU A 4 -11.86 44.30 36.75
N LYS A 5 -11.82 43.05 37.24
CA LYS A 5 -11.22 41.94 36.52
C LYS A 5 -12.17 41.50 35.42
N LYS A 6 -11.77 41.70 34.17
CA LYS A 6 -12.45 41.17 32.99
C LYS A 6 -12.22 39.69 32.92
N GLY A 7 -13.25 38.88 33.19
CA GLY A 7 -13.25 37.46 32.94
C GLY A 7 -13.45 37.21 31.45
N THR A 8 -12.44 36.65 30.79
CA THR A 8 -12.52 36.15 29.42
C THR A 8 -13.25 34.83 29.42
N ALA A 9 -14.49 34.83 28.95
CA ALA A 9 -15.25 33.61 28.72
C ALA A 9 -14.67 32.92 27.48
N VAL A 10 -13.94 31.82 27.70
CA VAL A 10 -13.51 30.94 26.64
C VAL A 10 -14.73 30.11 26.19
N LEU A 11 -15.28 30.45 25.05
CA LEU A 11 -16.36 29.73 24.41
C LEU A 11 -15.78 28.41 23.86
N PHE A 12 -15.98 27.32 24.59
CA PHE A 12 -15.61 25.99 24.13
C PHE A 12 -16.65 25.54 23.09
N VAL A 13 -16.35 25.79 21.80
CA VAL A 13 -17.15 25.26 20.70
C VAL A 13 -16.87 23.75 20.64
N MET A 14 -17.75 22.98 21.27
CA MET A 14 -17.76 21.54 21.14
C MET A 14 -18.28 21.21 19.73
N ILE A 15 -17.35 20.98 18.78
CA ILE A 15 -17.68 20.43 17.48
C ILE A 15 -18.10 18.98 17.72
N MET A 16 -19.40 18.76 17.85
CA MET A 16 -19.98 17.44 17.71
C MET A 16 -19.77 17.01 16.25
N ALA A 17 -18.74 16.21 16.01
CA ALA A 17 -18.61 15.44 14.79
C ALA A 17 -19.81 14.46 14.78
N VAL A 18 -20.85 14.81 14.03
CA VAL A 18 -21.92 13.89 13.69
C VAL A 18 -21.27 12.79 12.85
N MET A 19 -20.96 11.67 13.50
CA MET A 19 -20.63 10.45 12.79
C MET A 19 -21.92 10.00 12.10
N LEU A 20 -22.03 10.32 10.81
CA LEU A 20 -22.93 9.61 9.92
C LEU A 20 -22.49 8.15 9.92
N VAL A 21 -23.16 7.33 10.72
CA VAL A 21 -23.10 5.89 10.60
C VAL A 21 -23.81 5.55 9.29
N ALA A 22 -23.06 5.67 8.18
CA ALA A 22 -23.45 5.02 6.95
C ALA A 22 -23.38 3.52 7.22
N CYS A 23 -24.48 2.82 7.09
CA CYS A 23 -24.57 1.37 7.03
C CYS A 23 -23.75 0.86 5.83
N GLY A 24 -22.47 0.67 6.00
CA GLY A 24 -21.52 0.09 5.06
C GLY A 24 -20.31 -0.34 5.88
N ASP A 25 -19.70 -1.46 5.56
CA ASP A 25 -18.50 -1.95 6.23
C ASP A 25 -17.45 -0.84 6.28
N LYS A 26 -16.93 -0.60 7.49
CA LYS A 26 -15.90 0.42 7.74
C LYS A 26 -14.64 0.05 6.95
N GLU A 27 -14.01 1.03 6.34
CA GLU A 27 -12.73 0.84 5.70
C GLU A 27 -11.64 0.62 6.77
N GLU A 28 -10.89 -0.45 6.62
CA GLU A 28 -9.82 -0.87 7.52
C GLU A 28 -8.52 -1.08 6.75
N THR A 29 -7.40 -1.08 7.45
CA THR A 29 -6.08 -1.33 6.86
C THR A 29 -5.31 -2.37 7.67
N LYS A 30 -4.56 -3.23 6.97
CA LYS A 30 -3.56 -4.13 7.53
C LYS A 30 -2.24 -3.94 6.81
N THR A 31 -1.15 -3.92 7.57
CA THR A 31 0.21 -3.76 7.04
C THR A 31 1.05 -4.97 7.39
N TYR A 32 1.83 -5.44 6.44
CA TYR A 32 2.72 -6.59 6.56
C TYR A 32 4.12 -6.19 6.09
N THR A 33 5.15 -6.78 6.70
CA THR A 33 6.54 -6.54 6.33
C THR A 33 7.29 -7.85 6.14
N LEU A 34 8.24 -7.83 5.21
CA LEU A 34 9.20 -8.89 4.97
C LEU A 34 10.56 -8.27 4.72
N SER A 35 11.59 -8.80 5.38
CA SER A 35 12.99 -8.44 5.11
C SER A 35 13.74 -9.71 4.76
N GLN A 36 14.16 -9.84 3.51
CA GLN A 36 14.83 -11.03 3.01
C GLN A 36 15.76 -10.71 1.84
N ASN A 37 16.97 -11.29 1.86
CA ASN A 37 17.94 -11.19 0.77
C ASN A 37 18.31 -9.75 0.37
N GLY A 38 18.31 -8.79 1.31
CA GLY A 38 18.60 -7.39 1.04
C GLY A 38 17.48 -6.62 0.38
N VAL A 39 16.26 -7.19 0.40
CA VAL A 39 15.03 -6.53 0.02
C VAL A 39 14.15 -6.38 1.26
N ASP A 40 13.73 -5.15 1.54
CA ASP A 40 12.73 -4.84 2.56
C ASP A 40 11.41 -4.50 1.87
N SER A 41 10.39 -5.28 2.14
CA SER A 41 9.07 -5.13 1.55
C SER A 41 8.04 -4.78 2.62
N LYS A 42 7.19 -3.80 2.33
CA LYS A 42 6.06 -3.39 3.14
C LYS A 42 4.80 -3.39 2.29
N LEU A 43 3.85 -4.22 2.65
CA LEU A 43 2.54 -4.30 2.00
C LEU A 43 1.48 -3.70 2.92
N THR A 44 0.62 -2.86 2.37
CA THR A 44 -0.55 -2.33 3.08
C THR A 44 -1.81 -2.62 2.26
N TYR A 45 -2.73 -3.34 2.85
CA TYR A 45 -4.05 -3.60 2.28
C TYR A 45 -5.07 -2.65 2.89
N THR A 46 -5.93 -2.09 2.05
CA THR A 46 -7.15 -1.39 2.45
C THR A 46 -8.34 -2.26 2.04
N TYR A 47 -9.28 -2.50 2.96
CA TYR A 47 -10.39 -3.43 2.73
C TYR A 47 -11.66 -2.99 3.47
N LYS A 48 -12.80 -3.52 3.03
CA LYS A 48 -14.13 -3.35 3.65
C LYS A 48 -14.75 -4.73 3.84
N GLY A 49 -15.05 -5.11 5.09
CA GLY A 49 -15.39 -6.48 5.41
C GLY A 49 -14.23 -7.41 5.06
N ASP A 50 -14.42 -8.37 4.17
CA ASP A 50 -13.33 -9.21 3.65
C ASP A 50 -12.85 -8.80 2.25
N LYS A 51 -13.38 -7.72 1.68
CA LYS A 51 -13.04 -7.30 0.31
C LYS A 51 -11.92 -6.27 0.30
N VAL A 52 -10.77 -6.64 -0.26
CA VAL A 52 -9.67 -5.71 -0.52
C VAL A 52 -10.09 -4.73 -1.62
N THR A 53 -9.94 -3.44 -1.35
CA THR A 53 -10.22 -2.35 -2.30
C THR A 53 -8.95 -1.73 -2.86
N LYS A 54 -7.85 -1.74 -2.08
CA LYS A 54 -6.56 -1.17 -2.47
C LYS A 54 -5.41 -1.96 -1.85
N GLN A 55 -4.29 -2.01 -2.56
CA GLN A 55 -3.01 -2.49 -2.05
C GLN A 55 -1.92 -1.49 -2.37
N THR A 56 -1.03 -1.25 -1.42
CA THR A 56 0.20 -0.49 -1.64
C THR A 56 1.38 -1.36 -1.24
N ALA A 57 2.37 -1.48 -2.10
CA ALA A 57 3.65 -2.13 -1.81
C ALA A 57 4.76 -1.08 -1.86
N GLU A 58 5.65 -1.10 -0.88
CA GLU A 58 6.90 -0.35 -0.87
C GLU A 58 8.04 -1.35 -0.72
N ASN A 59 8.90 -1.43 -1.73
CA ASN A 59 10.02 -2.34 -1.79
C ASN A 59 11.32 -1.54 -1.81
N THR A 60 12.14 -1.71 -0.78
CA THR A 60 13.49 -1.16 -0.74
C THR A 60 14.48 -2.25 -1.13
N MET A 61 15.21 -2.06 -2.21
CA MET A 61 16.15 -3.01 -2.80
C MET A 61 17.55 -2.40 -2.84
N SER A 62 18.51 -2.95 -2.10
CA SER A 62 19.90 -2.51 -2.22
C SER A 62 20.48 -2.90 -3.58
N TYR A 63 21.37 -2.11 -4.15
CA TYR A 63 22.01 -2.45 -5.41
C TYR A 63 22.81 -3.76 -5.31
N ALA A 64 23.38 -4.03 -4.15
CA ALA A 64 24.05 -5.31 -3.87
C ALA A 64 23.07 -6.49 -3.97
N SER A 65 21.83 -6.35 -3.47
CA SER A 65 20.81 -7.41 -3.58
C SER A 65 20.32 -7.62 -5.01
N LEU A 66 20.35 -6.56 -5.83
CA LEU A 66 20.04 -6.63 -7.26
C LEU A 66 21.21 -7.18 -8.09
N GLY A 67 22.42 -7.33 -7.48
CA GLY A 67 23.62 -7.77 -8.18
C GLY A 67 24.18 -6.71 -9.12
N VAL A 68 23.90 -5.43 -8.88
CA VAL A 68 24.38 -4.30 -9.69
C VAL A 68 25.29 -3.38 -8.86
N ALA A 69 26.17 -2.66 -9.54
CA ALA A 69 27.17 -1.82 -8.88
C ALA A 69 26.82 -0.31 -8.92
N SER A 70 25.90 0.08 -9.78
CA SER A 70 25.58 1.50 -9.99
C SER A 70 24.07 1.75 -10.11
N LYS A 71 23.71 3.01 -9.93
CA LYS A 71 22.34 3.51 -10.17
C LYS A 71 21.91 3.26 -11.61
N GLU A 72 22.78 3.52 -12.57
CA GLU A 72 22.52 3.36 -14.00
C GLU A 72 22.24 1.90 -14.37
N ASP A 73 22.94 0.96 -13.72
CA ASP A 73 22.69 -0.47 -13.92
C ASP A 73 21.37 -0.91 -13.30
N ALA A 74 21.02 -0.38 -12.12
CA ALA A 74 19.74 -0.61 -11.48
C ALA A 74 18.59 -0.06 -12.34
N GLU A 75 18.72 1.15 -12.87
CA GLU A 75 17.73 1.75 -13.78
C GLU A 75 17.50 0.87 -15.02
N LYS A 76 18.56 0.39 -15.66
CA LYS A 76 18.46 -0.50 -16.82
C LYS A 76 17.79 -1.82 -16.49
N MET A 77 18.14 -2.42 -15.33
CA MET A 77 17.60 -3.69 -14.89
C MET A 77 16.11 -3.59 -14.59
N LEU A 78 15.70 -2.58 -13.82
CA LEU A 78 14.32 -2.44 -13.35
C LEU A 78 13.37 -1.86 -14.41
N LYS A 79 13.92 -1.13 -15.39
CA LYS A 79 13.11 -0.49 -16.44
C LYS A 79 12.19 -1.46 -17.18
N ALA A 80 12.68 -2.61 -17.59
CA ALA A 80 11.90 -3.58 -18.35
C ALA A 80 10.70 -4.15 -17.57
N THR A 81 10.81 -4.18 -16.22
CA THR A 81 9.71 -4.59 -15.33
C THR A 81 8.77 -3.41 -15.09
N SER A 82 9.33 -2.24 -14.79
CA SER A 82 8.57 -1.00 -14.58
C SER A 82 7.70 -0.64 -15.79
N ASP A 83 8.23 -0.79 -17.00
CA ASP A 83 7.48 -0.51 -18.23
C ASP A 83 6.19 -1.37 -18.36
N LYS A 84 6.13 -2.55 -17.75
CA LYS A 84 4.95 -3.43 -17.76
C LYS A 84 3.82 -2.94 -16.85
N PHE A 85 4.13 -2.10 -15.90
CA PHE A 85 3.16 -1.52 -14.96
C PHE A 85 2.58 -0.20 -15.44
N GLN A 86 3.16 0.39 -16.51
CA GLN A 86 2.74 1.70 -16.99
C GLN A 86 1.47 1.61 -17.84
N GLY A 87 0.58 2.60 -17.70
CA GLY A 87 -0.62 2.73 -18.54
C GLY A 87 -1.77 1.78 -18.19
N ILE A 88 -1.68 1.05 -17.08
CA ILE A 88 -2.75 0.17 -16.58
C ILE A 88 -3.66 0.99 -15.66
N ASP A 89 -4.97 1.02 -15.96
CA ASP A 89 -5.93 1.72 -15.11
C ASP A 89 -6.05 1.05 -13.73
N GLY A 90 -6.01 1.87 -12.67
CA GLY A 90 -6.00 1.36 -11.31
C GLY A 90 -4.62 0.92 -10.80
N LEU A 91 -3.56 1.02 -11.61
CA LEU A 91 -2.20 0.70 -11.22
C LEU A 91 -1.31 1.94 -11.30
N LYS A 92 -0.50 2.16 -10.27
CA LYS A 92 0.55 3.19 -10.26
C LYS A 92 1.83 2.60 -9.73
N GLU A 93 2.90 2.80 -10.45
CA GLU A 93 4.23 2.38 -10.03
C GLU A 93 5.20 3.55 -10.17
N LYS A 94 6.10 3.66 -9.22
CA LYS A 94 7.19 4.63 -9.19
C LYS A 94 8.42 3.99 -8.59
N ILE A 95 9.57 4.20 -9.21
CA ILE A 95 10.87 3.82 -8.65
C ILE A 95 11.68 5.08 -8.36
N GLU A 96 12.19 5.20 -7.14
CA GLU A 96 13.16 6.20 -6.74
C GLU A 96 14.53 5.54 -6.60
N TYR A 97 15.52 6.04 -7.34
CA TYR A 97 16.89 5.56 -7.28
C TYR A 97 17.72 6.48 -6.37
N LYS A 98 18.24 5.93 -5.28
CA LYS A 98 19.14 6.58 -4.34
C LYS A 98 20.60 6.21 -4.67
N ASP A 99 21.55 6.56 -3.81
CA ASP A 99 22.98 6.29 -4.06
C ASP A 99 23.33 4.80 -4.00
N ASP A 100 22.64 4.04 -3.15
CA ASP A 100 22.93 2.63 -2.83
C ASP A 100 21.75 1.66 -3.00
N LYS A 101 20.57 2.19 -3.34
CA LYS A 101 19.32 1.42 -3.38
C LYS A 101 18.28 2.01 -4.31
N ALA A 102 17.33 1.17 -4.73
CA ALA A 102 16.08 1.58 -5.36
C ALA A 102 14.93 1.41 -4.35
N ILE A 103 13.97 2.32 -4.39
CA ILE A 103 12.71 2.24 -3.63
C ILE A 103 11.58 2.24 -4.65
N GLU A 104 10.92 1.09 -4.79
CA GLU A 104 9.74 0.94 -5.62
C GLU A 104 8.49 1.15 -4.77
N THR A 105 7.56 1.93 -5.27
CA THR A 105 6.21 2.06 -4.71
C THR A 105 5.20 1.64 -5.77
N LEU A 106 4.38 0.65 -5.44
CA LEU A 106 3.32 0.13 -6.29
C LEU A 106 1.98 0.32 -5.57
N GLU A 107 1.02 0.94 -6.23
CA GLU A 107 -0.36 1.09 -5.76
C GLU A 107 -1.31 0.41 -6.73
N VAL A 108 -2.18 -0.45 -6.22
CA VAL A 108 -3.23 -1.13 -6.98
C VAL A 108 -4.58 -0.78 -6.40
N ASP A 109 -5.44 -0.20 -7.22
CA ASP A 109 -6.84 0.07 -6.92
C ASP A 109 -7.70 -1.04 -7.56
N TYR A 110 -8.10 -2.00 -6.75
CA TYR A 110 -8.91 -3.16 -7.18
C TYR A 110 -10.33 -2.80 -7.58
N THR A 111 -10.75 -1.55 -7.35
CA THR A 111 -12.06 -1.06 -7.81
C THR A 111 -12.03 -0.57 -9.25
N LYS A 112 -10.82 -0.39 -9.83
CA LYS A 112 -10.59 0.15 -11.17
C LYS A 112 -9.92 -0.84 -12.11
N ILE A 113 -8.95 -1.59 -11.59
CA ILE A 113 -8.18 -2.53 -12.41
C ILE A 113 -9.07 -3.66 -12.94
N SER A 114 -8.92 -3.99 -14.23
CA SER A 114 -9.62 -5.12 -14.82
C SER A 114 -8.99 -6.45 -14.45
N SER A 115 -9.77 -7.54 -14.45
CA SER A 115 -9.24 -8.89 -14.21
C SER A 115 -8.20 -9.29 -15.29
N GLU A 116 -8.37 -8.81 -16.52
CA GLU A 116 -7.42 -9.05 -17.60
C GLU A 116 -6.07 -8.36 -17.31
N ASP A 117 -6.11 -7.11 -16.84
CA ASP A 117 -4.89 -6.36 -16.52
C ASP A 117 -4.21 -6.91 -15.26
N MET A 118 -4.97 -7.35 -14.26
CA MET A 118 -4.39 -8.05 -13.10
C MET A 118 -3.54 -9.25 -13.49
N ASN A 119 -3.99 -10.04 -14.47
CA ASN A 119 -3.24 -11.21 -14.94
C ASN A 119 -1.94 -10.86 -15.68
N LYS A 120 -1.77 -9.61 -16.12
CA LYS A 120 -0.54 -9.12 -16.77
C LYS A 120 0.52 -8.70 -15.74
N ILE A 121 0.13 -8.50 -14.49
CA ILE A 121 1.03 -8.03 -13.43
C ILE A 121 1.78 -9.20 -12.83
N PRO A 122 3.13 -9.21 -12.88
CA PRO A 122 3.92 -10.26 -12.25
C PRO A 122 3.61 -10.39 -10.75
N GLY A 123 3.28 -11.62 -10.31
CA GLY A 123 2.96 -11.90 -8.91
C GLY A 123 1.52 -11.60 -8.47
N MET A 124 0.68 -11.03 -9.36
CA MET A 124 -0.73 -10.77 -9.09
C MET A 124 -1.70 -11.72 -9.79
N SER A 125 -1.19 -12.62 -10.62
CA SER A 125 -2.04 -13.66 -11.23
C SER A 125 -2.66 -14.52 -10.12
N SER A 126 -3.91 -14.26 -9.82
CA SER A 126 -4.69 -15.10 -8.90
C SER A 126 -5.12 -16.35 -9.66
N ASN A 127 -4.79 -17.53 -9.12
CA ASN A 127 -5.36 -18.79 -9.60
C ASN A 127 -6.86 -18.93 -9.21
N GLY A 128 -7.46 -17.87 -8.69
CA GLY A 128 -8.84 -17.81 -8.20
C GLY A 128 -9.75 -16.93 -9.06
N ASP A 129 -11.06 -17.16 -8.90
CA ASP A 129 -12.11 -16.34 -9.53
C ASP A 129 -12.13 -14.94 -8.89
N THR A 130 -11.48 -13.98 -9.54
CA THR A 130 -11.46 -12.56 -9.10
C THR A 130 -12.79 -11.83 -9.33
N SER A 131 -13.78 -12.47 -9.93
CA SER A 131 -15.10 -11.87 -10.18
C SER A 131 -15.82 -11.47 -8.88
N LYS A 132 -15.50 -12.15 -7.77
CA LYS A 132 -16.02 -11.85 -6.42
C LYS A 132 -15.17 -10.83 -5.64
N GLY A 133 -14.08 -10.33 -6.22
CA GLY A 133 -13.10 -9.48 -5.58
C GLY A 133 -11.97 -10.28 -4.90
N ILE A 134 -11.06 -9.55 -4.26
CA ILE A 134 -9.89 -10.12 -3.54
C ILE A 134 -10.26 -10.23 -2.07
N SER A 135 -10.17 -11.45 -1.51
CA SER A 135 -10.39 -11.69 -0.08
C SER A 135 -9.19 -11.21 0.75
N MET A 136 -9.45 -10.46 1.81
CA MET A 136 -8.41 -10.03 2.75
C MET A 136 -7.87 -11.22 3.55
N GLU A 137 -8.75 -12.14 3.96
CA GLU A 137 -8.35 -13.34 4.72
C GLU A 137 -7.44 -14.25 3.89
N GLU A 138 -7.80 -14.52 2.63
CA GLU A 138 -6.97 -15.34 1.74
C GLU A 138 -5.65 -14.65 1.40
N SER A 139 -5.68 -13.34 1.16
CA SER A 139 -4.47 -12.54 0.91
C SER A 139 -3.52 -12.59 2.10
N ALA A 140 -4.03 -12.42 3.33
CA ALA A 140 -3.23 -12.51 4.55
C ALA A 140 -2.55 -13.88 4.67
N LYS A 141 -3.32 -14.97 4.55
CA LYS A 141 -2.78 -16.34 4.61
C LYS A 141 -1.69 -16.58 3.57
N MET A 142 -1.91 -16.08 2.35
CA MET A 142 -0.95 -16.24 1.26
C MET A 142 0.38 -15.54 1.57
N ILE A 143 0.36 -14.25 1.95
CA ILE A 143 1.59 -13.50 2.21
C ILE A 143 2.30 -13.95 3.49
N GLU A 144 1.55 -14.36 4.52
CA GLU A 144 2.13 -14.95 5.74
C GLU A 144 2.85 -16.27 5.43
N SER A 145 2.32 -17.08 4.52
CA SER A 145 2.99 -18.30 4.04
C SER A 145 4.29 -18.01 3.29
N GLN A 146 4.44 -16.81 2.74
CA GLN A 146 5.66 -16.30 2.09
C GLN A 146 6.65 -15.67 3.08
N GLY A 147 6.30 -15.63 4.37
CA GLY A 147 7.16 -15.11 5.43
C GLY A 147 6.89 -13.67 5.85
N TYR A 148 5.89 -13.02 5.29
CA TYR A 148 5.47 -11.69 5.77
C TYR A 148 4.90 -11.77 7.17
N LYS A 149 5.12 -10.71 7.94
CA LYS A 149 4.60 -10.57 9.30
C LYS A 149 3.70 -9.34 9.40
N GLU A 150 2.53 -9.52 10.00
CA GLU A 150 1.63 -8.40 10.28
C GLU A 150 2.29 -7.43 11.27
N VAL A 151 2.22 -6.13 10.96
CA VAL A 151 2.67 -5.08 11.87
C VAL A 151 1.53 -4.75 12.81
N SER A 152 1.72 -5.07 14.10
CA SER A 152 0.78 -4.68 15.15
C SER A 152 0.69 -3.15 15.25
N LYS A 153 -0.55 -2.64 15.36
CA LYS A 153 -0.81 -1.22 15.63
C LYS A 153 -0.44 -0.86 17.05
#